data_63eeb09be439e62d33a6773b00153505
#
_entry.id   63eeb09be439e62d33a6773b00153505
#
_cell.length_a   1.000
_cell.length_b   1.000
_cell.length_c   1.000
_cell.angle_alpha   90.00
_cell.angle_beta   90.00
_cell.angle_gamma   90.00
#
_symmetry.space_group_name_H-M   'P 1'
#
loop_
_entity.id
_entity.type
_entity.pdbx_description
1 polymer ?
#
loop_
_entity_poly.entity_id
_entity_poly.type
_entity_poly.pdbx_seq_one_letter_code
_entity_poly.pdbx_strand_id
1 'polypeptide(L)'
;MAAKVFVSIGKFGLALAVVGSMLNSALYNVDAGHRAVIFDRFCGVQDIVVGEGTHFPIPWVQKPIIFDCHSRPLNVPVITGSKDLQNVNITLYILSWPVASQLPCIFTSIREDYDERVLPSITTKILKSMVSHFDAGELITQRELLSRQVTATFGLILDDVSLTHPTFGKEFTEATALMILNTTFLLPLSQKSL
;
A
#
# COMPACT_ATOMS: atom_id res chain seq x y z
N MET A 1 29.88 -17.15 59.60
CA MET A 1 28.76 -16.25 59.33
C MET A 1 28.87 -15.47 58.03
N ALA A 2 30.05 -14.98 57.65
CA ALA A 2 30.28 -14.18 56.44
C ALA A 2 29.86 -14.89 55.12
N ALA A 3 30.12 -16.20 54.97
CA ALA A 3 29.77 -16.94 53.77
C ALA A 3 28.26 -16.98 53.44
N LYS A 4 27.44 -17.07 54.46
CA LYS A 4 25.94 -17.08 54.31
C LYS A 4 25.45 -15.72 53.86
N VAL A 5 26.02 -14.64 54.34
CA VAL A 5 25.68 -13.27 53.94
C VAL A 5 26.09 -13.02 52.48
N PHE A 6 27.28 -13.49 52.07
CA PHE A 6 27.75 -13.32 50.68
C PHE A 6 26.86 -14.08 49.69
N VAL A 7 26.43 -15.29 50.03
CA VAL A 7 25.52 -16.07 49.19
C VAL A 7 24.11 -15.42 49.12
N SER A 8 23.65 -14.80 50.20
CA SER A 8 22.38 -14.07 50.21
C SER A 8 22.42 -12.82 49.33
N ILE A 9 23.51 -12.04 49.38
CA ILE A 9 23.71 -10.86 48.53
C ILE A 9 23.79 -11.26 47.05
N GLY A 10 24.48 -12.37 46.74
CA GLY A 10 24.56 -12.89 45.36
C GLY A 10 23.19 -13.31 44.80
N LYS A 11 22.37 -13.97 45.64
CA LYS A 11 21.00 -14.33 45.23
C LYS A 11 20.10 -13.12 45.03
N PHE A 12 20.24 -12.09 45.87
CA PHE A 12 19.50 -10.82 45.72
C PHE A 12 19.93 -10.07 44.44
N GLY A 13 21.22 -10.01 44.13
CA GLY A 13 21.73 -9.42 42.90
C GLY A 13 21.24 -10.14 41.65
N LEU A 14 21.21 -11.47 41.69
CA LEU A 14 20.73 -12.29 40.58
C LEU A 14 19.20 -12.13 40.38
N ALA A 15 18.42 -12.04 41.44
CA ALA A 15 16.99 -11.79 41.37
C ALA A 15 16.68 -10.40 40.76
N LEU A 16 17.42 -9.36 41.20
CA LEU A 16 17.30 -8.01 40.63
C LEU A 16 17.68 -7.94 39.13
N ALA A 17 18.71 -8.67 38.72
CA ALA A 17 19.13 -8.77 37.32
C ALA A 17 18.07 -9.45 36.46
N VAL A 18 17.46 -10.51 36.95
CA VAL A 18 16.36 -11.21 36.22
C VAL A 18 15.13 -10.34 36.10
N VAL A 19 14.73 -9.66 37.17
CA VAL A 19 13.59 -8.71 37.16
C VAL A 19 13.87 -7.54 36.21
N GLY A 20 15.07 -6.96 36.25
CA GLY A 20 15.48 -5.89 35.32
C GLY A 20 15.47 -6.32 33.85
N SER A 21 15.94 -7.53 33.56
CA SER A 21 15.91 -8.10 32.22
C SER A 21 14.47 -8.36 31.73
N MET A 22 13.60 -8.82 32.59
CA MET A 22 12.17 -9.01 32.27
C MET A 22 11.46 -7.68 31.98
N LEU A 23 11.72 -6.66 32.78
CA LEU A 23 11.12 -5.33 32.56
C LEU A 23 11.59 -4.70 31.25
N ASN A 24 12.88 -4.83 30.93
CA ASN A 24 13.41 -4.32 29.68
C ASN A 24 12.86 -5.05 28.44
N SER A 25 12.56 -6.34 28.56
CA SER A 25 11.93 -7.16 27.51
C SER A 25 10.42 -6.96 27.40
N ALA A 26 9.79 -6.39 28.42
CA ALA A 26 8.35 -6.16 28.47
C ALA A 26 7.92 -4.80 27.92
N LEU A 27 8.86 -3.93 27.57
CA LEU A 27 8.59 -2.62 27.00
C LEU A 27 8.79 -2.64 25.49
N TYR A 28 7.80 -2.18 24.74
CA TYR A 28 8.00 -1.84 23.33
C TYR A 28 7.45 -0.45 23.04
N ASN A 29 8.11 0.24 22.14
CA ASN A 29 7.73 1.56 21.69
C ASN A 29 7.14 1.47 20.28
N VAL A 30 6.03 2.16 20.07
CA VAL A 30 5.42 2.38 18.76
C VAL A 30 5.69 3.82 18.38
N ASP A 31 6.45 4.02 17.32
CA ASP A 31 6.80 5.35 16.84
C ASP A 31 5.58 6.09 16.27
N ALA A 32 5.70 7.41 16.15
CA ALA A 32 4.67 8.24 15.56
C ALA A 32 4.35 7.79 14.13
N GLY A 33 3.07 7.75 13.76
CA GLY A 33 2.63 7.28 12.45
C GLY A 33 2.65 5.76 12.26
N HIS A 34 3.08 5.00 13.27
CA HIS A 34 2.99 3.55 13.27
C HIS A 34 1.82 3.07 14.13
N ARG A 35 1.32 1.89 13.82
CA ARG A 35 0.30 1.20 14.62
C ARG A 35 0.75 -0.23 14.87
N ALA A 36 0.44 -0.74 16.05
CA ALA A 36 0.79 -2.11 16.40
C ALA A 36 -0.46 -2.99 16.51
N VAL A 37 -0.39 -4.17 15.92
CA VAL A 37 -1.38 -5.24 16.11
C VAL A 37 -0.76 -6.27 17.03
N ILE A 38 -1.50 -6.68 18.06
CA ILE A 38 -1.01 -7.64 19.03
C ILE A 38 -1.38 -9.06 18.56
N PHE A 39 -0.36 -9.87 18.36
CA PHE A 39 -0.52 -11.30 18.15
C PHE A 39 -0.32 -12.04 19.47
N ASP A 40 -1.36 -12.68 19.96
CA ASP A 40 -1.33 -13.54 21.13
C ASP A 40 -1.17 -14.99 20.70
N ARG A 41 -0.27 -15.73 21.35
CA ARG A 41 -0.02 -17.14 21.01
C ARG A 41 -1.18 -18.06 21.40
N PHE A 42 -2.04 -17.65 22.31
CA PHE A 42 -3.19 -18.43 22.77
C PHE A 42 -4.48 -18.06 22.05
N CYS A 43 -4.73 -16.77 21.87
CA CYS A 43 -5.97 -16.24 21.30
C CYS A 43 -5.85 -15.87 19.82
N GLY A 44 -4.63 -15.83 19.26
CA GLY A 44 -4.41 -15.39 17.88
C GLY A 44 -4.28 -13.87 17.74
N VAL A 45 -4.68 -13.36 16.60
CA VAL A 45 -4.67 -11.91 16.31
C VAL A 45 -5.79 -11.25 17.10
N GLN A 46 -5.45 -10.22 17.87
CA GLN A 46 -6.45 -9.42 18.55
C GLN A 46 -6.94 -8.30 17.63
N ASP A 47 -8.24 -8.03 17.63
CA ASP A 47 -8.85 -6.93 16.86
C ASP A 47 -8.54 -5.55 17.43
N ILE A 48 -7.66 -5.49 18.42
CA ILE A 48 -7.25 -4.24 19.07
C ILE A 48 -6.00 -3.71 18.40
N VAL A 49 -6.13 -2.52 17.81
CA VAL A 49 -5.00 -1.78 17.26
C VAL A 49 -4.45 -0.83 18.32
N VAL A 50 -3.18 -1.01 18.65
CA VAL A 50 -2.49 -0.20 19.63
C VAL A 50 -1.92 1.05 18.94
N GLY A 51 -2.17 2.21 19.54
CA GLY A 51 -1.65 3.49 19.05
C GLY A 51 -0.17 3.69 19.33
N GLU A 52 0.32 4.85 18.92
CA GLU A 52 1.66 5.32 19.22
C GLU A 52 1.91 5.49 20.73
N GLY A 53 3.14 5.26 21.14
CA GLY A 53 3.57 5.34 22.52
C GLY A 53 4.22 4.06 23.05
N THR A 54 4.49 4.06 24.35
CA THR A 54 5.12 2.92 25.02
C THR A 54 4.07 2.02 25.64
N HIS A 55 4.12 0.74 25.31
CA HIS A 55 3.15 -0.26 25.76
C HIS A 55 3.85 -1.44 26.45
N PHE A 56 3.08 -2.18 27.26
CA PHE A 56 3.55 -3.33 28.02
C PHE A 56 2.88 -4.61 27.51
N PRO A 57 3.46 -5.34 26.57
CA PRO A 57 2.99 -6.67 26.21
C PRO A 57 3.44 -7.68 27.28
N ILE A 58 2.73 -8.78 27.37
CA ILE A 58 3.15 -9.90 28.18
C ILE A 58 4.30 -10.61 27.44
N PRO A 59 5.54 -10.58 27.97
CA PRO A 59 6.67 -11.21 27.32
C PRO A 59 6.39 -12.71 27.10
N TRP A 60 6.81 -13.24 25.95
CA TRP A 60 6.64 -14.61 25.45
C TRP A 60 5.23 -15.02 25.00
N VAL A 61 4.18 -14.37 25.45
CA VAL A 61 2.79 -14.65 25.04
C VAL A 61 2.37 -13.74 23.89
N GLN A 62 2.66 -12.45 24.01
CA GLN A 62 2.24 -11.43 23.06
C GLN A 62 3.42 -10.95 22.23
N LYS A 63 3.22 -10.92 20.92
CA LYS A 63 4.16 -10.34 19.96
C LYS A 63 3.51 -9.15 19.29
N PRO A 64 4.02 -7.91 19.52
CA PRO A 64 3.54 -6.75 18.78
C PRO A 64 4.09 -6.80 17.34
N ILE A 65 3.23 -6.51 16.39
CA ILE A 65 3.56 -6.38 14.97
C ILE A 65 3.30 -4.93 14.59
N ILE A 66 4.35 -4.22 14.20
CA ILE A 66 4.31 -2.79 13.93
C ILE A 66 4.05 -2.60 12.44
N PHE A 67 3.00 -1.86 12.11
CA PHE A 67 2.66 -1.45 10.75
C PHE A 67 2.94 0.04 10.58
N ASP A 68 3.54 0.38 9.45
CA ASP A 68 3.71 1.77 9.04
C ASP A 68 2.40 2.26 8.39
N CYS A 69 1.83 3.31 8.98
CA CYS A 69 0.59 3.93 8.50
C CYS A 69 0.83 5.24 7.72
N HIS A 70 2.09 5.54 7.38
CA HIS A 70 2.38 6.67 6.51
C HIS A 70 1.93 6.37 5.07
N SER A 71 1.53 7.43 4.37
CA SER A 71 1.23 7.30 2.96
C SER A 71 2.51 7.02 2.16
N ARG A 72 2.53 5.89 1.45
CA ARG A 72 3.65 5.49 0.61
C ARG A 72 3.26 5.51 -0.86
N PRO A 73 4.03 6.20 -1.70
CA PRO A 73 3.83 6.14 -3.15
C PRO A 73 4.35 4.81 -3.69
N LEU A 74 3.52 4.11 -4.44
CA LEU A 74 3.88 2.92 -5.18
C LEU A 74 3.74 3.19 -6.67
N ASN A 75 4.79 2.87 -7.42
CA ASN A 75 4.81 3.03 -8.88
C ASN A 75 4.80 1.66 -9.54
N VAL A 76 3.73 1.36 -10.29
CA VAL A 76 3.53 0.07 -10.95
C VAL A 76 3.44 0.27 -12.46
N PRO A 77 4.50 -0.05 -13.22
CA PRO A 77 4.44 -0.08 -14.67
C PRO A 77 3.70 -1.33 -15.14
N VAL A 78 2.70 -1.17 -15.98
CA VAL A 78 1.87 -2.26 -16.50
C VAL A 78 1.77 -2.16 -18.02
N ILE A 79 2.06 -3.27 -18.69
CA ILE A 79 1.81 -3.44 -20.12
C ILE A 79 0.51 -4.21 -20.28
N THR A 80 -0.43 -3.65 -21.01
CA THR A 80 -1.75 -4.25 -21.22
C THR A 80 -2.24 -4.00 -22.64
N GLY A 81 -3.21 -4.79 -23.09
CA GLY A 81 -3.91 -4.58 -24.36
C GLY A 81 -5.17 -3.75 -24.17
N SER A 82 -5.41 -2.78 -25.04
CA SER A 82 -6.69 -2.08 -25.15
C SER A 82 -7.71 -2.96 -25.86
N LYS A 83 -8.98 -2.52 -25.90
CA LYS A 83 -10.06 -3.17 -26.64
C LYS A 83 -9.72 -3.32 -28.12
N ASP A 84 -8.97 -2.40 -28.69
CA ASP A 84 -8.48 -2.41 -30.07
C ASP A 84 -7.27 -3.33 -30.30
N LEU A 85 -6.95 -4.21 -29.35
CA LEU A 85 -5.81 -5.13 -29.39
C LEU A 85 -4.44 -4.43 -29.48
N GLN A 86 -4.36 -3.17 -29.07
CA GLN A 86 -3.11 -2.43 -29.06
C GLN A 86 -2.41 -2.57 -27.70
N ASN A 87 -1.11 -2.75 -27.73
CA ASN A 87 -0.30 -2.75 -26.52
C ASN A 87 -0.11 -1.35 -26.01
N VAL A 88 -0.56 -1.14 -24.76
CA VAL A 88 -0.42 0.15 -24.05
C VAL A 88 0.45 -0.08 -22.83
N ASN A 89 1.45 0.78 -22.67
CA ASN A 89 2.26 0.83 -21.46
C ASN A 89 1.76 1.96 -20.57
N ILE A 90 1.23 1.60 -19.41
CA ILE A 90 0.66 2.55 -18.45
C ILE A 90 1.44 2.43 -17.16
N THR A 91 1.89 3.56 -16.63
CA THR A 91 2.47 3.61 -15.30
C THR A 91 1.44 4.16 -14.33
N LEU A 92 1.16 3.38 -13.29
CA LEU A 92 0.19 3.73 -12.25
C LEU A 92 0.93 4.20 -11.01
N TYR A 93 0.65 5.41 -10.57
CA TYR A 93 1.07 5.95 -9.28
C TYR A 93 -0.06 5.76 -8.27
N ILE A 94 0.24 5.04 -7.22
CA ILE A 94 -0.70 4.73 -6.14
C ILE A 94 -0.18 5.38 -4.88
N LEU A 95 -1.01 6.17 -4.23
CA LEU A 95 -0.77 6.65 -2.88
C LEU A 95 -1.65 5.82 -1.95
N SER A 96 -1.02 5.00 -1.11
CA SER A 96 -1.74 4.11 -0.21
C SER A 96 -1.32 4.30 1.23
N TRP A 97 -2.28 4.26 2.14
CA TRP A 97 -2.07 4.11 3.56
C TRP A 97 -3.05 3.08 4.14
N PRO A 98 -2.64 2.26 5.07
CA PRO A 98 -3.54 1.30 5.68
C PRO A 98 -4.46 2.00 6.70
N VAL A 99 -5.75 1.69 6.61
CA VAL A 99 -6.71 2.16 7.61
C VAL A 99 -6.53 1.37 8.91
N ALA A 100 -6.30 2.07 10.01
CA ALA A 100 -5.97 1.47 11.30
C ALA A 100 -6.96 0.36 11.75
N SER A 101 -8.26 0.56 11.51
CA SER A 101 -9.29 -0.43 11.89
C SER A 101 -9.22 -1.75 11.13
N GLN A 102 -8.57 -1.76 9.96
CA GLN A 102 -8.49 -2.96 9.11
C GLN A 102 -7.15 -3.71 9.22
N LEU A 103 -6.19 -3.17 9.96
CA LEU A 103 -4.87 -3.79 10.15
C LEU A 103 -4.94 -5.25 10.65
N PRO A 104 -5.80 -5.63 11.63
CA PRO A 104 -5.89 -7.02 12.06
C PRO A 104 -6.35 -7.95 10.93
N CYS A 105 -7.30 -7.50 10.11
CA CYS A 105 -7.80 -8.25 8.96
C CYS A 105 -6.72 -8.41 7.87
N ILE A 106 -5.98 -7.34 7.58
CA ILE A 106 -4.85 -7.34 6.63
C ILE A 106 -3.78 -8.31 7.10
N PHE A 107 -3.40 -8.25 8.39
CA PHE A 107 -2.41 -9.16 8.93
C PHE A 107 -2.83 -10.63 8.87
N THR A 108 -4.10 -10.93 9.16
CA THR A 108 -4.61 -12.30 9.13
C THR A 108 -4.66 -12.85 7.70
N SER A 109 -5.00 -12.02 6.71
CA SER A 109 -5.19 -12.45 5.31
C SER A 109 -3.89 -12.45 4.51
N ILE A 110 -3.03 -11.45 4.69
CA ILE A 110 -1.93 -11.16 3.76
C ILE A 110 -0.56 -11.13 4.46
N ARG A 111 -0.51 -10.85 5.77
CA ARG A 111 0.68 -10.59 6.60
C ARG A 111 1.27 -9.18 6.42
N GLU A 112 2.55 -9.04 6.81
CA GLU A 112 3.27 -7.76 6.82
C GLU A 112 3.61 -7.25 5.40
N ASP A 113 3.82 -8.18 4.44
CA ASP A 113 4.33 -7.89 3.09
C ASP A 113 3.23 -7.50 2.08
N TYR A 114 2.10 -6.93 2.54
CA TYR A 114 0.98 -6.60 1.65
C TYR A 114 1.36 -5.53 0.61
N ASP A 115 2.24 -4.60 0.97
CA ASP A 115 2.65 -3.48 0.11
C ASP A 115 3.47 -3.95 -1.10
N GLU A 116 4.44 -4.86 -0.89
CA GLU A 116 5.39 -5.23 -1.92
C GLU A 116 4.86 -6.32 -2.87
N ARG A 117 4.02 -7.21 -2.37
CA ARG A 117 3.62 -8.41 -3.13
C ARG A 117 2.18 -8.38 -3.60
N VAL A 118 1.28 -7.97 -2.73
CA VAL A 118 -0.15 -8.10 -2.99
C VAL A 118 -0.68 -6.86 -3.70
N LEU A 119 -0.31 -5.68 -3.26
CA LEU A 119 -0.76 -4.44 -3.86
C LEU A 119 -0.41 -4.36 -5.37
N PRO A 120 0.84 -4.59 -5.84
CA PRO A 120 1.16 -4.54 -7.25
C PRO A 120 0.42 -5.61 -8.07
N SER A 121 0.26 -6.80 -7.51
CA SER A 121 -0.41 -7.90 -8.20
C SER A 121 -1.89 -7.63 -8.42
N ILE A 122 -2.59 -7.15 -7.40
CA ILE A 122 -4.01 -6.81 -7.48
C ILE A 122 -4.20 -5.62 -8.41
N THR A 123 -3.40 -4.57 -8.25
CA THR A 123 -3.42 -3.37 -9.08
C THR A 123 -3.25 -3.71 -10.55
N THR A 124 -2.25 -4.53 -10.87
CA THR A 124 -2.01 -4.97 -12.26
C THR A 124 -3.21 -5.72 -12.84
N LYS A 125 -3.85 -6.59 -12.06
CA LYS A 125 -5.03 -7.33 -12.52
C LYS A 125 -6.22 -6.42 -12.77
N ILE A 126 -6.52 -5.52 -11.84
CA ILE A 126 -7.63 -4.59 -11.97
C ILE A 126 -7.40 -3.64 -13.13
N LEU A 127 -6.19 -3.07 -13.25
CA LEU A 127 -5.85 -2.18 -14.34
C LEU A 127 -6.00 -2.87 -15.70
N LYS A 128 -5.49 -4.10 -15.85
CA LYS A 128 -5.64 -4.89 -17.08
C LYS A 128 -7.12 -5.15 -17.42
N SER A 129 -7.92 -5.49 -16.43
CA SER A 129 -9.35 -5.70 -16.62
C SER A 129 -10.05 -4.43 -17.06
N MET A 130 -9.73 -3.30 -16.44
CA MET A 130 -10.34 -2.02 -16.79
C MET A 130 -9.95 -1.55 -18.19
N VAL A 131 -8.64 -1.55 -18.49
CA VAL A 131 -8.12 -1.08 -19.78
C VAL A 131 -8.65 -1.88 -20.95
N SER A 132 -8.92 -3.17 -20.77
CA SER A 132 -9.50 -4.02 -21.83
C SER A 132 -10.93 -3.61 -22.26
N HIS A 133 -11.60 -2.78 -21.50
CA HIS A 133 -12.95 -2.25 -21.83
C HIS A 133 -12.92 -0.93 -22.59
N PHE A 134 -11.77 -0.23 -22.60
CA PHE A 134 -11.63 1.08 -23.23
C PHE A 134 -10.85 1.01 -24.53
N ASP A 135 -11.25 1.84 -25.49
CA ASP A 135 -10.48 2.06 -26.71
C ASP A 135 -9.24 2.94 -26.43
N ALA A 136 -8.21 2.85 -27.25
CA ALA A 136 -6.96 3.59 -27.05
C ALA A 136 -7.17 5.13 -27.00
N GLY A 137 -8.12 5.64 -27.80
CA GLY A 137 -8.50 7.07 -27.79
C GLY A 137 -9.22 7.50 -26.52
N GLU A 138 -10.07 6.64 -25.95
CA GLU A 138 -10.78 6.90 -24.72
C GLU A 138 -9.85 6.91 -23.51
N LEU A 139 -8.82 6.06 -23.50
CA LEU A 139 -7.80 6.04 -22.45
C LEU A 139 -7.06 7.37 -22.30
N ILE A 140 -6.89 8.12 -23.39
CA ILE A 140 -6.26 9.43 -23.38
C ILE A 140 -7.22 10.49 -22.84
N THR A 141 -8.48 10.45 -23.30
CA THR A 141 -9.48 11.50 -23.04
C THR A 141 -10.15 11.33 -21.68
N GLN A 142 -10.35 10.08 -21.24
CA GLN A 142 -11.14 9.74 -20.04
C GLN A 142 -10.28 9.16 -18.90
N ARG A 143 -8.99 9.50 -18.85
CA ARG A 143 -8.07 9.02 -17.83
C ARG A 143 -8.52 9.28 -16.38
N GLU A 144 -9.22 10.41 -16.15
CA GLU A 144 -9.75 10.71 -14.81
C GLU A 144 -10.90 9.78 -14.41
N LEU A 145 -11.76 9.41 -15.36
CA LEU A 145 -12.83 8.44 -15.08
C LEU A 145 -12.24 7.06 -14.78
N LEU A 146 -11.23 6.67 -15.54
CA LEU A 146 -10.51 5.41 -15.30
C LEU A 146 -9.85 5.41 -13.92
N SER A 147 -9.18 6.50 -13.54
CA SER A 147 -8.57 6.67 -12.22
C SER A 147 -9.62 6.51 -11.11
N ARG A 148 -10.73 7.22 -11.19
CA ARG A 148 -11.83 7.13 -10.21
C ARG A 148 -12.43 5.72 -10.14
N GLN A 149 -12.58 5.05 -11.27
CA GLN A 149 -13.15 3.71 -11.33
C GLN A 149 -12.20 2.67 -10.73
N VAL A 150 -10.88 2.82 -10.97
CA VAL A 150 -9.85 2.03 -10.32
C VAL A 150 -9.90 2.25 -8.81
N THR A 151 -9.90 3.50 -8.33
CA THR A 151 -10.00 3.83 -6.90
C THR A 151 -11.27 3.26 -6.27
N ALA A 152 -12.42 3.37 -6.94
CA ALA A 152 -13.69 2.83 -6.44
C ALA A 152 -13.67 1.28 -6.33
N THR A 153 -12.97 0.60 -7.23
CA THR A 153 -12.85 -0.86 -7.21
C THR A 153 -11.93 -1.33 -6.08
N PHE A 154 -10.89 -0.55 -5.75
CA PHE A 154 -10.02 -0.83 -4.61
C PHE A 154 -10.65 -0.51 -3.24
N GLY A 155 -11.57 0.42 -3.19
CA GLY A 155 -12.57 0.74 -2.15
C GLY A 155 -12.13 0.94 -0.70
N LEU A 156 -11.05 0.35 -0.22
CA LEU A 156 -10.77 0.27 1.21
C LEU A 156 -9.31 0.54 1.63
N ILE A 157 -8.37 0.55 0.68
CA ILE A 157 -6.93 0.60 1.01
C ILE A 157 -6.22 1.75 0.30
N LEU A 158 -6.84 2.34 -0.72
CA LEU A 158 -6.24 3.32 -1.62
C LEU A 158 -6.99 4.64 -1.56
N ASP A 159 -6.26 5.70 -1.29
CA ASP A 159 -6.84 7.03 -1.16
C ASP A 159 -6.80 7.81 -2.47
N ASP A 160 -5.70 7.71 -3.19
CA ASP A 160 -5.56 8.38 -4.47
C ASP A 160 -4.78 7.52 -5.47
N VAL A 161 -5.28 7.48 -6.69
CA VAL A 161 -4.67 6.76 -7.82
C VAL A 161 -4.52 7.72 -8.97
N SER A 162 -3.30 7.98 -9.37
CA SER A 162 -3.01 8.81 -10.53
C SER A 162 -2.42 7.97 -11.67
N LEU A 163 -3.03 8.08 -12.84
CA LEU A 163 -2.54 7.50 -14.08
C LEU A 163 -1.55 8.45 -14.74
N THR A 164 -0.31 8.01 -14.87
CA THR A 164 0.72 8.76 -15.57
C THR A 164 0.79 8.27 -17.01
N HIS A 165 0.93 9.20 -17.92
CA HIS A 165 1.09 9.06 -19.37
C HIS A 165 1.02 7.64 -19.95
N PRO A 166 -0.12 7.23 -20.53
CA PRO A 166 -0.18 6.01 -21.33
C PRO A 166 0.74 6.21 -22.55
N THR A 167 1.73 5.33 -22.68
CA THR A 167 2.62 5.32 -23.83
C THR A 167 2.13 4.25 -24.80
N PHE A 168 1.73 4.67 -25.99
CA PHE A 168 1.29 3.79 -27.05
C PHE A 168 2.47 3.40 -27.97
N GLY A 169 2.30 2.36 -28.76
CA GLY A 169 3.29 2.02 -29.80
C GLY A 169 3.53 3.17 -30.76
N LYS A 170 4.75 3.28 -31.28
CA LYS A 170 5.16 4.39 -32.14
C LYS A 170 4.23 4.67 -33.32
N GLU A 171 3.73 3.61 -33.95
CA GLU A 171 2.80 3.67 -35.07
C GLU A 171 1.46 4.36 -34.72
N PHE A 172 0.94 4.08 -33.53
CA PHE A 172 -0.30 4.70 -33.08
C PHE A 172 -0.11 6.17 -32.70
N THR A 173 1.03 6.50 -32.11
CA THR A 173 1.35 7.88 -31.74
C THR A 173 1.47 8.78 -32.97
N GLU A 174 2.08 8.26 -34.06
CA GLU A 174 2.16 8.96 -35.33
C GLU A 174 0.80 9.10 -36.03
N ALA A 175 -0.02 8.06 -36.02
CA ALA A 175 -1.37 8.09 -36.59
C ALA A 175 -2.29 9.07 -35.84
N THR A 176 -2.21 9.08 -34.51
CA THR A 176 -3.00 10.01 -33.67
C THR A 176 -2.53 11.44 -33.84
N ALA A 177 -1.24 11.68 -33.96
CA ALA A 177 -0.69 13.03 -34.23
C ALA A 177 -1.17 13.54 -35.60
N LEU A 178 -1.21 12.70 -36.61
CA LEU A 178 -1.75 13.03 -37.95
C LEU A 178 -3.26 13.31 -37.92
N MET A 179 -4.04 12.54 -37.14
CA MET A 179 -5.48 12.81 -36.96
C MET A 179 -5.73 14.15 -36.27
N ILE A 180 -5.01 14.45 -35.20
CA ILE A 180 -5.15 15.72 -34.46
C ILE A 180 -4.76 16.90 -35.38
N LEU A 181 -3.69 16.77 -36.13
CA LEU A 181 -3.29 17.78 -37.13
C LEU A 181 -4.37 18.02 -38.19
N ASN A 182 -4.95 16.96 -38.74
CA ASN A 182 -6.03 17.07 -39.72
C ASN A 182 -7.29 17.69 -39.14
N THR A 183 -7.66 17.37 -37.92
CA THR A 183 -8.85 17.95 -37.25
C THR A 183 -8.63 19.42 -36.93
N THR A 184 -7.42 19.81 -36.54
CA THR A 184 -7.08 21.20 -36.24
C THR A 184 -6.99 22.06 -37.52
N PHE A 185 -6.61 21.46 -38.65
CA PHE A 185 -6.57 22.15 -39.93
C PHE A 185 -7.94 22.30 -40.60
N LEU A 186 -8.89 21.39 -40.37
CA LEU A 186 -10.22 21.42 -40.98
C LEU A 186 -11.21 22.33 -40.24
N LEU A 187 -11.02 22.58 -38.95
CA LEU A 187 -11.89 23.46 -38.17
C LEU A 187 -11.89 24.94 -38.60
N PRO A 188 -10.78 25.57 -39.01
CA PRO A 188 -10.81 26.98 -39.44
C PRO A 188 -11.42 27.19 -40.84
N LEU A 189 -11.56 26.15 -41.66
CA LEU A 189 -12.12 26.29 -43.02
C LEU A 189 -13.66 26.21 -43.03
N SER A 190 -14.27 25.61 -42.03
CA SER A 190 -15.74 25.55 -41.90
C SER A 190 -16.37 26.83 -41.33
N GLN A 191 -15.60 27.70 -40.67
CA GLN A 191 -16.12 28.96 -40.11
C GLN A 191 -16.02 30.15 -41.07
N LYS A 192 -15.49 29.97 -42.29
CA LYS A 192 -15.29 31.07 -43.24
C LYS A 192 -16.33 31.09 -44.39
N SER A 193 -17.37 30.25 -44.29
CA SER A 193 -18.47 30.22 -45.29
C SER A 193 -19.84 30.41 -44.61
N LEU A 194 -20.00 31.49 -43.84
CA LEU A 194 -21.29 32.08 -43.43
C LEU A 194 -21.17 33.59 -43.44
#